data_3422e3e20b9196d15bea0bbcfac9a58b
#
_entry.id   3422e3e20b9196d15bea0bbcfac9a58b
#
_cell.length_a   1.000
_cell.length_b   1.000
_cell.length_c   1.000
_cell.angle_alpha   90.00
_cell.angle_beta   90.00
_cell.angle_gamma   90.00
#
_symmetry.space_group_name_H-M   'P 1'
#
loop_
_entity.id
_entity.type
_entity.pdbx_description
1 polymer ?
#
loop_
_entity_poly.entity_id
_entity_poly.type
_entity_poly.pdbx_seq_one_letter_code
_entity_poly.pdbx_strand_id
1 'polypeptide(L)'
;MKIKIPNYLTIGRIVIVPIFVLAFYLPCFYVDIVPFILFVLASFTDFLDGLLARMYKEESKLGELLDPIADKIIVAAALILLVMDQTIKGFEVIAAIIILTREILISGLREFLAVGKISMPVSSLAKLKTFLQMFAISILLTGETGNKIINFQDYNAQTIGIILLWLSAFLTLYTGYDYLRKGIDHAISEDNKN
;
A
#
# COMPACT_ATOMS: atom_id res chain seq x y z
N MET A 1 20.42 10.57 21.71
CA MET A 1 19.16 10.71 20.96
C MET A 1 18.29 9.51 21.31
N LYS A 2 17.26 9.65 22.13
CA LYS A 2 16.37 8.51 22.46
C LYS A 2 15.44 8.31 21.26
N ILE A 3 15.64 7.22 20.52
CA ILE A 3 14.76 6.83 19.43
C ILE A 3 13.46 6.35 20.09
N LYS A 4 12.33 6.93 19.70
CA LYS A 4 11.01 6.58 20.25
C LYS A 4 10.50 5.27 19.64
N ILE A 5 9.67 4.52 20.36
CA ILE A 5 9.16 3.20 19.94
C ILE A 5 8.57 3.20 18.52
N PRO A 6 7.75 4.20 18.09
CA PRO A 6 7.23 4.24 16.72
C PRO A 6 8.33 4.25 15.65
N ASN A 7 9.44 4.95 15.88
CA ASN A 7 10.54 4.99 14.89
C ASN A 7 11.18 3.63 14.62
N TYR A 8 11.25 2.76 15.64
CA TYR A 8 11.79 1.41 15.44
C TYR A 8 10.90 0.56 14.54
N LEU A 9 9.58 0.75 14.63
CA LEU A 9 8.62 0.00 13.81
C LEU A 9 8.68 0.48 12.34
N THR A 10 8.75 1.79 12.11
CA THR A 10 8.93 2.35 10.76
C THR A 10 10.25 1.90 10.11
N ILE A 11 11.37 1.99 10.85
CA ILE A 11 12.68 1.51 10.36
C ILE A 11 12.63 0.00 10.13
N GLY A 12 12.02 -0.76 11.04
CA GLY A 12 11.81 -2.20 10.89
C GLY A 12 11.06 -2.54 9.60
N ARG A 13 10.03 -1.77 9.26
CA ARG A 13 9.28 -1.94 8.01
C ARG A 13 10.14 -1.70 6.77
N ILE A 14 10.97 -0.68 6.77
CA ILE A 14 11.91 -0.43 5.66
C ILE A 14 12.91 -1.58 5.52
N VAL A 15 13.37 -2.15 6.63
CA VAL A 15 14.27 -3.31 6.62
C VAL A 15 13.57 -4.60 6.18
N ILE A 16 12.27 -4.74 6.47
CA ILE A 16 11.48 -5.90 6.00
C ILE A 16 11.36 -5.92 4.47
N VAL A 17 11.33 -4.77 3.79
CA VAL A 17 11.18 -4.74 2.32
C VAL A 17 12.28 -5.53 1.58
N PRO A 18 13.57 -5.32 1.79
CA PRO A 18 14.59 -6.13 1.13
C PRO A 18 14.50 -7.62 1.52
N ILE A 19 14.13 -7.94 2.75
CA ILE A 19 13.92 -9.33 3.19
C ILE A 19 12.73 -9.95 2.44
N PHE A 20 11.64 -9.21 2.28
CA PHE A 20 10.47 -9.60 1.52
C PHE A 20 10.82 -9.86 0.04
N VAL A 21 11.61 -8.98 -0.58
CA VAL A 21 12.09 -9.17 -1.96
C VAL A 21 12.96 -10.42 -2.06
N LEU A 22 13.91 -10.61 -1.16
CA LEU A 22 14.78 -11.79 -1.14
C LEU A 22 13.99 -13.09 -0.93
N ALA A 23 12.89 -13.06 -0.19
CA ALA A 23 12.05 -14.24 0.06
C ALA A 23 11.47 -14.84 -1.23
N PHE A 24 11.25 -14.03 -2.27
CA PHE A 24 10.82 -14.51 -3.60
C PHE A 24 11.88 -15.30 -4.37
N TYR A 25 13.14 -15.12 -4.04
CA TYR A 25 14.27 -15.78 -4.73
C TYR A 25 14.80 -16.99 -3.98
N LEU A 26 14.30 -17.26 -2.78
CA LEU A 26 14.74 -18.44 -2.01
C LEU A 26 14.05 -19.69 -2.54
N PRO A 27 14.80 -20.74 -2.95
CA PRO A 27 14.22 -22.02 -3.35
C PRO A 27 13.76 -22.76 -2.10
N CYS A 28 12.59 -22.47 -1.60
CA CYS A 28 12.06 -23.06 -0.39
C CYS A 28 10.68 -23.69 -0.66
N PHE A 29 10.38 -24.78 0.01
CA PHE A 29 9.07 -25.43 -0.05
C PHE A 29 7.91 -24.51 0.38
N TYR A 30 8.24 -23.39 1.04
CA TYR A 30 7.30 -22.39 1.56
C TYR A 30 7.36 -21.06 0.79
N VAL A 31 7.74 -21.09 -0.50
CA VAL A 31 7.94 -19.90 -1.35
C VAL A 31 6.74 -18.93 -1.31
N ASP A 32 5.52 -19.46 -1.28
CA ASP A 32 4.32 -18.63 -1.29
C ASP A 32 3.95 -18.09 0.10
N ILE A 33 4.25 -18.84 1.16
CA ILE A 33 3.82 -18.50 2.53
C ILE A 33 4.70 -17.44 3.16
N VAL A 34 6.01 -17.47 2.92
CA VAL A 34 6.97 -16.53 3.54
C VAL A 34 6.72 -15.09 3.08
N PRO A 35 6.60 -14.79 1.78
CA PRO A 35 6.24 -13.45 1.32
C PRO A 35 4.87 -12.99 1.86
N PHE A 36 3.88 -13.87 1.87
CA PHE A 36 2.56 -13.57 2.44
C PHE A 36 2.67 -13.14 3.91
N ILE A 37 3.37 -13.92 4.75
CA ILE A 37 3.54 -13.61 6.17
C ILE A 37 4.28 -12.29 6.36
N LEU A 38 5.38 -12.06 5.62
CA LEU A 38 6.16 -10.82 5.72
C LEU A 38 5.33 -9.59 5.33
N PHE A 39 4.53 -9.70 4.26
CA PHE A 39 3.65 -8.62 3.83
C PHE A 39 2.54 -8.33 4.85
N VAL A 40 1.90 -9.36 5.38
CA VAL A 40 0.85 -9.22 6.40
C VAL A 40 1.44 -8.63 7.69
N LEU A 41 2.61 -9.08 8.13
CA LEU A 41 3.29 -8.53 9.30
C LEU A 41 3.65 -7.05 9.10
N ALA A 42 4.20 -6.69 7.94
CA ALA A 42 4.51 -5.29 7.62
C ALA A 42 3.26 -4.42 7.61
N SER A 43 2.17 -4.91 7.02
CA SER A 43 0.87 -4.21 6.98
C SER A 43 0.24 -4.06 8.36
N PHE A 44 0.38 -5.09 9.20
CA PHE A 44 -0.15 -5.07 10.56
C PHE A 44 0.65 -4.14 11.48
N THR A 45 1.98 -4.12 11.33
CA THR A 45 2.84 -3.18 12.07
C THR A 45 2.53 -1.74 11.70
N ASP A 46 2.23 -1.42 10.44
CA ASP A 46 1.78 -0.08 10.02
C ASP A 46 0.49 0.35 10.73
N PHE A 47 -0.49 -0.54 10.78
CA PHE A 47 -1.73 -0.27 11.49
C PHE A 47 -1.50 -0.04 13.00
N LEU A 48 -0.63 -0.83 13.63
CA LEU A 48 -0.26 -0.68 15.02
C LEU A 48 0.48 0.63 15.29
N ASP A 49 1.41 1.03 14.42
CA ASP A 49 2.15 2.29 14.54
C ASP A 49 1.20 3.49 14.57
N GLY A 50 0.27 3.53 13.63
CA GLY A 50 -0.74 4.59 13.56
C GLY A 50 -1.66 4.62 14.79
N LEU A 51 -1.89 3.47 15.44
CA LEU A 51 -2.66 3.37 16.68
C LEU A 51 -1.84 3.85 17.88
N LEU A 52 -0.61 3.37 18.02
CA LEU A 52 0.30 3.69 19.11
C LEU A 52 0.71 5.17 19.10
N ALA A 53 1.03 5.73 17.94
CA ALA A 53 1.35 7.14 17.79
C ALA A 53 0.22 8.05 18.28
N ARG A 54 -1.03 7.71 17.95
CA ARG A 54 -2.22 8.43 18.44
C ARG A 54 -2.44 8.28 19.94
N MET A 55 -2.20 7.10 20.52
CA MET A 55 -2.38 6.84 21.95
C MET A 55 -1.33 7.53 22.80
N TYR A 56 -0.06 7.50 22.38
CA TYR A 56 1.06 8.05 23.16
C TYR A 56 1.36 9.51 22.85
N LYS A 57 0.73 10.12 21.82
CA LYS A 57 1.02 11.50 21.37
C LYS A 57 2.52 11.73 21.12
N GLU A 58 3.24 10.69 20.76
CA GLU A 58 4.68 10.69 20.55
C GLU A 58 5.01 10.59 19.06
N GLU A 59 4.64 11.59 18.29
CA GLU A 59 5.09 11.72 16.90
C GLU A 59 6.53 12.21 16.87
N SER A 60 7.34 11.58 16.01
CA SER A 60 8.70 12.06 15.73
C SER A 60 8.76 12.58 14.30
N LYS A 61 9.53 13.66 14.08
CA LYS A 61 9.73 14.21 12.73
C LYS A 61 10.27 13.18 11.73
N LEU A 62 11.06 12.21 12.22
CA LEU A 62 11.63 11.16 11.39
C LEU A 62 10.55 10.12 11.02
N GLY A 63 9.68 9.74 11.95
CA GLY A 63 8.53 8.88 11.68
C GLY A 63 7.57 9.54 10.69
N GLU A 64 7.18 10.79 10.94
CA GLU A 64 6.31 11.58 10.06
C GLU A 64 6.81 11.61 8.60
N LEU A 65 8.14 11.66 8.40
CA LEU A 65 8.76 11.61 7.08
C LEU A 65 8.78 10.18 6.47
N LEU A 66 9.15 9.19 7.29
CA LEU A 66 9.42 7.83 6.79
C LEU A 66 8.16 6.97 6.66
N ASP A 67 7.12 7.19 7.47
CA ASP A 67 5.89 6.38 7.43
C ASP A 67 5.21 6.39 6.06
N PRO A 68 4.96 7.56 5.40
CA PRO A 68 4.35 7.58 4.09
C PRO A 68 5.20 6.91 3.01
N ILE A 69 6.52 6.85 3.21
CA ILE A 69 7.47 6.22 2.26
C ILE A 69 7.46 4.70 2.45
N ALA A 70 7.58 4.24 3.70
CA ALA A 70 7.64 2.82 4.03
C ALA A 70 6.39 2.06 3.58
N ASP A 71 5.20 2.64 3.82
CA ASP A 71 3.90 2.08 3.41
C ASP A 71 3.82 1.87 1.88
N LYS A 72 4.32 2.82 1.09
CA LYS A 72 4.26 2.71 -0.37
C LYS A 72 5.30 1.77 -0.95
N ILE A 73 6.49 1.71 -0.36
CA ILE A 73 7.57 0.84 -0.86
C ILE A 73 7.16 -0.63 -0.77
N ILE A 74 6.53 -1.07 0.33
CA ILE A 74 6.14 -2.48 0.48
C ILE A 74 5.04 -2.88 -0.52
N VAL A 75 4.07 -2.00 -0.76
CA VAL A 75 3.01 -2.22 -1.75
C VAL A 75 3.58 -2.24 -3.17
N ALA A 76 4.49 -1.31 -3.49
CA ALA A 76 5.14 -1.25 -4.79
C ALA A 76 5.97 -2.52 -5.03
N ALA A 77 6.78 -2.94 -4.05
CA ALA A 77 7.58 -4.15 -4.13
C ALA A 77 6.68 -5.39 -4.35
N ALA A 78 5.58 -5.51 -3.59
CA ALA A 78 4.66 -6.63 -3.73
C ALA A 78 4.02 -6.70 -5.12
N LEU A 79 3.51 -5.58 -5.65
CA LEU A 79 2.91 -5.55 -6.99
C LEU A 79 3.92 -5.85 -8.09
N ILE A 80 5.15 -5.33 -7.99
CA ILE A 80 6.22 -5.60 -8.97
C ILE A 80 6.59 -7.09 -8.94
N LEU A 81 6.73 -7.70 -7.77
CA LEU A 81 7.06 -9.11 -7.62
C LEU A 81 5.94 -10.02 -8.13
N LEU A 82 4.66 -9.69 -7.87
CA LEU A 82 3.50 -10.41 -8.39
C LEU A 82 3.37 -10.31 -9.92
N VAL A 83 3.86 -9.24 -10.52
CA VAL A 83 3.97 -9.12 -11.98
C VAL A 83 5.17 -9.92 -12.49
N MET A 84 6.30 -9.91 -11.80
CA MET A 84 7.51 -10.64 -12.16
C MET A 84 7.27 -12.17 -12.17
N ASP A 85 6.57 -12.71 -11.18
CA ASP A 85 6.28 -14.14 -11.05
C ASP A 85 5.06 -14.59 -11.89
N GLN A 86 4.47 -13.68 -12.67
CA GLN A 86 3.32 -13.92 -13.55
C GLN A 86 2.01 -14.26 -12.80
N THR A 87 1.91 -14.00 -11.53
CA THR A 87 0.64 -14.07 -10.77
C THR A 87 -0.31 -12.99 -11.26
N ILE A 88 0.21 -11.77 -11.52
CA ILE A 88 -0.49 -10.68 -12.22
C ILE A 88 0.08 -10.60 -13.64
N LYS A 89 -0.69 -10.94 -14.66
CA LYS A 89 -0.22 -11.03 -16.05
C LYS A 89 -1.20 -10.41 -17.04
N GLY A 90 -0.71 -10.15 -18.26
CA GLY A 90 -1.53 -9.67 -19.37
C GLY A 90 -2.24 -8.35 -19.01
N PHE A 91 -3.55 -8.32 -19.19
CA PHE A 91 -4.37 -7.12 -18.96
C PHE A 91 -4.47 -6.71 -17.47
N GLU A 92 -4.26 -7.65 -16.56
CA GLU A 92 -4.34 -7.44 -15.12
C GLU A 92 -3.21 -6.54 -14.60
N VAL A 93 -2.09 -6.45 -15.32
CA VAL A 93 -0.98 -5.55 -15.02
C VAL A 93 -1.43 -4.07 -15.02
N ILE A 94 -2.45 -3.75 -15.81
CA ILE A 94 -3.02 -2.38 -15.84
C ILE A 94 -3.57 -1.98 -14.47
N ALA A 95 -4.22 -2.90 -13.75
CA ALA A 95 -4.72 -2.61 -12.39
C ALA A 95 -3.57 -2.27 -11.43
N ALA A 96 -2.46 -3.02 -11.50
CA ALA A 96 -1.27 -2.75 -10.70
C ALA A 96 -0.65 -1.39 -11.02
N ILE A 97 -0.53 -1.04 -12.31
CA ILE A 97 -0.02 0.27 -12.76
C ILE A 97 -0.93 1.41 -12.26
N ILE A 98 -2.24 1.28 -12.38
CA ILE A 98 -3.21 2.27 -11.90
C ILE A 98 -3.01 2.52 -10.40
N ILE A 99 -2.92 1.44 -9.61
CA ILE A 99 -2.74 1.54 -8.16
C ILE A 99 -1.42 2.26 -7.84
N LEU A 100 -0.29 1.83 -8.41
CA LEU A 100 1.02 2.41 -8.14
C LEU A 100 1.10 3.88 -8.54
N THR A 101 0.66 4.21 -9.75
CA THR A 101 0.70 5.57 -10.27
C THR A 101 -0.09 6.51 -9.38
N ARG A 102 -1.30 6.09 -9.00
CA ARG A 102 -2.14 6.91 -8.13
C ARG A 102 -1.58 7.03 -6.72
N GLU A 103 -1.02 5.96 -6.13
CA GLU A 103 -0.42 6.03 -4.79
C GLU A 103 0.69 7.08 -4.74
N ILE A 104 1.57 7.10 -5.74
CA ILE A 104 2.65 8.07 -5.84
C ILE A 104 2.09 9.49 -6.05
N LEU A 105 1.17 9.66 -7.00
CA LEU A 105 0.62 10.94 -7.39
C LEU A 105 -0.13 11.62 -6.24
N ILE A 106 -1.05 10.88 -5.59
CA ILE A 106 -1.83 11.44 -4.49
C ILE A 106 -0.98 11.68 -3.23
N SER A 107 0.06 10.87 -3.03
CA SER A 107 1.00 11.12 -1.94
C SER A 107 1.75 12.44 -2.14
N GLY A 108 2.33 12.64 -3.32
CA GLY A 108 3.02 13.89 -3.65
C GLY A 108 2.09 15.10 -3.54
N LEU A 109 0.85 14.97 -4.03
CA LEU A 109 -0.15 16.04 -3.92
C LEU A 109 -0.49 16.36 -2.47
N ARG A 110 -0.66 15.35 -1.62
CA ARG A 110 -0.95 15.56 -0.19
C ARG A 110 0.20 16.21 0.54
N GLU A 111 1.44 15.84 0.22
CA GLU A 111 2.63 16.49 0.78
C GLU A 111 2.73 17.94 0.35
N PHE A 112 2.53 18.23 -0.94
CA PHE A 112 2.51 19.59 -1.46
C PHE A 112 1.46 20.47 -0.73
N LEU A 113 0.25 19.97 -0.57
CA LEU A 113 -0.83 20.70 0.10
C LEU A 113 -0.57 20.85 1.60
N ALA A 114 0.09 19.89 2.25
CA ALA A 114 0.47 19.97 3.65
C ALA A 114 1.47 21.11 3.92
N VAL A 115 2.40 21.36 3.00
CA VAL A 115 3.31 22.53 3.06
C VAL A 115 2.51 23.83 3.07
N GLY A 116 1.43 23.91 2.27
CA GLY A 116 0.47 25.03 2.26
C GLY A 116 -0.48 25.07 3.47
N LYS A 117 -0.28 24.20 4.50
CA LYS A 117 -1.16 24.05 5.68
C LYS A 117 -2.60 23.67 5.37
N ILE A 118 -2.83 23.00 4.22
CA ILE A 118 -4.15 22.54 3.80
C ILE A 118 -4.29 21.09 4.21
N SER A 119 -5.20 20.86 5.13
CA SER A 119 -5.54 19.51 5.59
C SER A 119 -6.61 18.92 4.68
N MET A 120 -6.29 17.81 4.01
CA MET A 120 -7.27 17.00 3.29
C MET A 120 -7.71 15.81 4.12
N PRO A 121 -8.98 15.79 4.60
CA PRO A 121 -9.49 14.67 5.39
C PRO A 121 -9.57 13.40 4.53
N VAL A 122 -9.19 12.28 5.13
CA VAL A 122 -9.26 10.96 4.48
C VAL A 122 -10.70 10.49 4.46
N SER A 123 -11.28 10.29 3.28
CA SER A 123 -12.64 9.78 3.13
C SER A 123 -12.74 8.31 3.56
N SER A 124 -13.94 7.86 3.97
CA SER A 124 -14.19 6.45 4.29
C SER A 124 -13.94 5.52 3.10
N LEU A 125 -14.20 5.98 1.87
CA LEU A 125 -13.89 5.26 0.64
C LEU A 125 -12.38 5.08 0.43
N ALA A 126 -11.57 6.07 0.83
CA ALA A 126 -10.12 5.96 0.76
C ALA A 126 -9.57 4.91 1.75
N LYS A 127 -10.20 4.72 2.91
CA LYS A 127 -9.87 3.64 3.84
C LYS A 127 -10.27 2.28 3.28
N LEU A 128 -11.48 2.17 2.75
CA LEU A 128 -11.98 0.94 2.13
C LEU A 128 -11.08 0.47 0.97
N LYS A 129 -10.68 1.40 0.09
CA LYS A 129 -9.79 1.06 -1.04
C LYS A 129 -8.46 0.49 -0.56
N THR A 130 -7.86 1.10 0.49
CA THR A 130 -6.59 0.62 1.05
C THR A 130 -6.74 -0.77 1.64
N PHE A 131 -7.81 -1.01 2.38
CA PHE A 131 -8.12 -2.34 2.93
C PHE A 131 -8.27 -3.38 1.82
N LEU A 132 -9.07 -3.10 0.78
CA LEU A 132 -9.26 -4.01 -0.35
C LEU A 132 -7.96 -4.27 -1.10
N GLN A 133 -7.12 -3.26 -1.29
CA GLN A 133 -5.82 -3.37 -1.94
C GLN A 133 -4.88 -4.28 -1.15
N MET A 134 -4.74 -4.05 0.17
CA MET A 134 -3.89 -4.88 1.02
C MET A 134 -4.40 -6.33 1.07
N PHE A 135 -5.71 -6.52 1.12
CA PHE A 135 -6.32 -7.83 1.13
C PHE A 135 -6.14 -8.58 -0.20
N ALA A 136 -6.31 -7.88 -1.33
CA ALA A 136 -6.06 -8.42 -2.66
C ALA A 136 -4.61 -8.89 -2.82
N ILE A 137 -3.64 -8.04 -2.47
CA ILE A 137 -2.21 -8.36 -2.53
C ILE A 137 -1.89 -9.55 -1.62
N SER A 138 -2.42 -9.57 -0.39
CA SER A 138 -2.22 -10.68 0.53
C SER A 138 -2.70 -12.02 -0.05
N ILE A 139 -3.88 -12.07 -0.67
CA ILE A 139 -4.39 -13.28 -1.32
C ILE A 139 -3.49 -13.67 -2.50
N LEU A 140 -3.09 -12.73 -3.35
CA LEU A 140 -2.24 -13.02 -4.51
C LEU A 140 -0.87 -13.55 -4.10
N LEU A 141 -0.31 -13.09 -2.98
CA LEU A 141 0.96 -13.57 -2.43
C LEU A 141 0.90 -15.02 -1.91
N THR A 142 -0.29 -15.58 -1.68
CA THR A 142 -0.42 -17.00 -1.29
C THR A 142 -0.13 -17.98 -2.43
N GLY A 143 -0.07 -17.51 -3.68
CA GLY A 143 0.34 -18.26 -4.85
C GLY A 143 -0.42 -19.58 -5.05
N GLU A 144 0.32 -20.64 -5.43
CA GLU A 144 -0.26 -21.97 -5.60
C GLU A 144 -0.78 -22.59 -4.31
N THR A 145 -0.16 -22.27 -3.18
CA THR A 145 -0.62 -22.76 -1.88
C THR A 145 -2.00 -22.22 -1.55
N GLY A 146 -2.25 -20.95 -1.80
CA GLY A 146 -3.58 -20.35 -1.66
C GLY A 146 -4.61 -20.97 -2.60
N ASN A 147 -4.24 -21.25 -3.84
CA ASN A 147 -5.11 -21.90 -4.81
C ASN A 147 -5.51 -23.32 -4.41
N LYS A 148 -4.66 -24.06 -3.69
CA LYS A 148 -4.98 -25.39 -3.15
C LYS A 148 -5.93 -25.33 -1.95
N ILE A 149 -5.83 -24.29 -1.12
CA ILE A 149 -6.65 -24.10 0.08
C ILE A 149 -8.02 -23.51 -0.29
N ILE A 150 -8.02 -22.49 -1.15
CA ILE A 150 -9.23 -21.79 -1.59
C ILE A 150 -9.57 -22.31 -3.00
N ASN A 151 -10.22 -23.46 -3.05
CA ASN A 151 -10.74 -24.02 -4.28
C ASN A 151 -12.25 -24.19 -4.13
N PHE A 152 -13.00 -23.13 -4.44
CA PHE A 152 -14.45 -23.14 -4.32
C PHE A 152 -15.09 -23.10 -5.71
N GLN A 153 -15.55 -24.24 -6.18
CA GLN A 153 -16.11 -24.45 -7.53
C GLN A 153 -15.10 -24.02 -8.63
N ASP A 154 -15.35 -22.91 -9.34
CA ASP A 154 -14.50 -22.39 -10.41
C ASP A 154 -13.60 -21.22 -9.96
N TYR A 155 -13.61 -20.86 -8.66
CA TYR A 155 -12.86 -19.73 -8.13
C TYR A 155 -11.70 -20.19 -7.24
N ASN A 156 -10.49 -19.89 -7.67
CA ASN A 156 -9.27 -20.08 -6.88
C ASN A 156 -8.83 -18.76 -6.23
N ALA A 157 -7.86 -18.82 -5.31
CA ALA A 157 -7.34 -17.65 -4.61
C ALA A 157 -6.87 -16.57 -5.59
N GLN A 158 -6.20 -16.93 -6.66
CA GLN A 158 -5.72 -16.01 -7.68
C GLN A 158 -6.86 -15.23 -8.34
N THR A 159 -7.94 -15.91 -8.75
CA THR A 159 -9.10 -15.24 -9.36
C THR A 159 -9.75 -14.25 -8.40
N ILE A 160 -9.93 -14.64 -7.14
CA ILE A 160 -10.49 -13.75 -6.10
C ILE A 160 -9.57 -12.55 -5.88
N GLY A 161 -8.26 -12.78 -5.77
CA GLY A 161 -7.26 -11.71 -5.60
C GLY A 161 -7.27 -10.71 -6.76
N ILE A 162 -7.37 -11.17 -8.01
CA ILE A 162 -7.45 -10.31 -9.20
C ILE A 162 -8.75 -9.49 -9.21
N ILE A 163 -9.89 -10.09 -8.89
CA ILE A 163 -11.16 -9.35 -8.80
C ILE A 163 -11.05 -8.22 -7.76
N LEU A 164 -10.51 -8.52 -6.58
CA LEU A 164 -10.30 -7.53 -5.52
C LEU A 164 -9.29 -6.46 -5.93
N LEU A 165 -8.25 -6.82 -6.68
CA LEU A 165 -7.26 -5.88 -7.21
C LEU A 165 -7.93 -4.88 -8.16
N TRP A 166 -8.77 -5.34 -9.09
CA TRP A 166 -9.53 -4.47 -9.98
C TRP A 166 -10.52 -3.59 -9.23
N LEU A 167 -11.25 -4.13 -8.25
CA LEU A 167 -12.14 -3.32 -7.40
C LEU A 167 -11.36 -2.22 -6.68
N SER A 168 -10.19 -2.54 -6.13
CA SER A 168 -9.34 -1.53 -5.49
C SER A 168 -8.80 -0.50 -6.49
N ALA A 169 -8.47 -0.90 -7.73
CA ALA A 169 -8.02 0.01 -8.79
C ALA A 169 -9.13 1.00 -9.19
N PHE A 170 -10.37 0.55 -9.36
CA PHE A 170 -11.52 1.42 -9.64
C PHE A 170 -11.79 2.41 -8.50
N LEU A 171 -11.81 1.93 -7.25
CA LEU A 171 -11.98 2.82 -6.10
C LEU A 171 -10.82 3.81 -5.96
N THR A 172 -9.63 3.38 -6.34
CA THR A 172 -8.42 4.20 -6.34
C THR A 172 -8.52 5.33 -7.35
N LEU A 173 -9.00 5.08 -8.56
CA LEU A 173 -9.26 6.11 -9.57
C LEU A 173 -10.34 7.08 -9.11
N TYR A 174 -11.48 6.58 -8.64
CA TYR A 174 -12.59 7.39 -8.17
C TYR A 174 -12.17 8.35 -7.05
N THR A 175 -11.54 7.81 -6.01
CA THR A 175 -11.06 8.64 -4.88
C THR A 175 -9.90 9.57 -5.29
N GLY A 176 -9.05 9.14 -6.23
CA GLY A 176 -7.96 9.95 -6.75
C GLY A 176 -8.43 11.19 -7.52
N TYR A 177 -9.48 11.06 -8.31
CA TYR A 177 -10.08 12.17 -9.04
C TYR A 177 -10.53 13.28 -8.09
N ASP A 178 -11.22 12.96 -7.01
CA ASP A 178 -11.66 13.94 -6.00
C ASP A 178 -10.49 14.70 -5.38
N TYR A 179 -9.40 13.99 -5.07
CA TYR A 179 -8.21 14.63 -4.50
C TYR A 179 -7.50 15.54 -5.50
N LEU A 180 -7.36 15.10 -6.76
CA LEU A 180 -6.76 15.89 -7.82
C LEU A 180 -7.55 17.18 -8.09
N ARG A 181 -8.86 17.07 -8.21
CA ARG A 181 -9.73 18.24 -8.44
C ARG A 181 -9.55 19.28 -7.34
N LYS A 182 -9.65 18.87 -6.07
CA LYS A 182 -9.49 19.79 -4.94
C LYS A 182 -8.08 20.39 -4.87
N GLY A 183 -7.05 19.61 -5.21
CA GLY A 183 -5.67 20.08 -5.23
C GLY A 183 -5.42 21.11 -6.32
N ILE A 184 -5.94 20.89 -7.53
CA ILE A 184 -5.83 21.82 -8.66
C ILE A 184 -6.60 23.11 -8.39
N ASP A 185 -7.84 23.01 -7.92
CA ASP A 185 -8.67 24.19 -7.58
C ASP A 185 -7.96 25.10 -6.58
N HIS A 186 -7.22 24.48 -5.63
CA HIS A 186 -6.46 25.24 -4.65
C HIS A 186 -5.21 25.88 -5.24
N ALA A 187 -4.41 25.15 -6.03
CA ALA A 187 -3.22 25.69 -6.67
C ALA A 187 -3.57 26.93 -7.55
N ILE A 188 -4.64 26.84 -8.35
CA ILE A 188 -5.12 27.96 -9.16
C ILE A 188 -5.57 29.14 -8.29
N SER A 189 -6.19 28.88 -7.14
CA SER A 189 -6.65 29.94 -6.24
C SER A 189 -5.50 30.69 -5.55
N GLU A 190 -4.35 30.06 -5.36
CA GLU A 190 -3.14 30.73 -4.84
C GLU A 190 -2.43 31.55 -5.90
N ASP A 191 -2.31 31.04 -7.14
CA ASP A 191 -1.71 31.78 -8.25
C ASP A 191 -2.46 33.08 -8.55
N ASN A 192 -3.79 33.10 -8.36
CA ASN A 192 -4.62 34.28 -8.54
C ASN A 192 -4.57 35.31 -7.42
N LYS A 193 -3.88 34.99 -6.29
CA LYS A 193 -3.69 35.88 -5.14
C LYS A 193 -2.34 36.60 -5.12
N ASN A 194 -1.39 36.15 -5.92
CA ASN A 194 -0.08 36.76 -6.14
C ASN A 194 -0.07 37.61 -7.41
#